data_2e1d2bfb4c1f5a2534c0fed2d47cfae4
#
_entry.id   2e1d2bfb4c1f5a2534c0fed2d47cfae4
#
_cell.length_a   1.000
_cell.length_b   1.000
_cell.length_c   1.000
_cell.angle_alpha   90.00
_cell.angle_beta   90.00
_cell.angle_gamma   90.00
#
_symmetry.space_group_name_H-M   'P 1'
#
loop_
_entity.id
_entity.type
_entity.pdbx_description
1 polymer ?
#
loop_
_entity_poly.entity_id
_entity_poly.type
_entity_poly.pdbx_seq_one_letter_code
_entity_poly.pdbx_strand_id
1 'polypeptide(L)'
;MTPDNQIASMFTGAWRLLSCETRDSSGHIEFPFGEQPGGQLLYDGAGHMSAQLGKTNRARFAARDPALGTDAEVRDAFNGYIAYFGTYSIDESTRAVTHHVVGASLPNWVGIDLVRLYAFDESGRLRLATPPIEVGGRSLEYVLLWERM
;
A
#
# COMPACT_ATOMS: atom_id res chain seq x y z
N MET A 1 1.07 -17.29 -25.00
CA MET A 1 0.72 -16.42 -23.88
C MET A 1 0.39 -15.04 -24.42
N THR A 2 -0.81 -14.51 -24.11
CA THR A 2 -1.18 -13.17 -24.54
C THR A 2 -0.38 -12.11 -23.75
N PRO A 3 -0.18 -10.90 -24.30
CA PRO A 3 0.51 -9.84 -23.57
C PRO A 3 -0.07 -9.58 -22.17
N ASP A 4 -1.39 -9.65 -22.04
CA ASP A 4 -2.05 -9.46 -20.76
C ASP A 4 -1.63 -10.49 -19.71
N ASN A 5 -1.36 -11.72 -20.12
CA ASN A 5 -0.90 -12.77 -19.21
C ASN A 5 0.56 -12.61 -18.79
N GLN A 6 1.38 -11.97 -19.62
CA GLN A 6 2.80 -11.74 -19.29
C GLN A 6 2.93 -10.68 -18.20
N ILE A 7 2.23 -9.55 -18.32
CA ILE A 7 2.30 -8.52 -17.29
C ILE A 7 1.66 -9.00 -15.98
N ALA A 8 0.53 -9.70 -16.05
CA ALA A 8 -0.14 -10.23 -14.86
C ALA A 8 0.80 -11.17 -14.07
N SER A 9 1.59 -12.00 -14.77
CA SER A 9 2.52 -12.92 -14.11
C SER A 9 3.66 -12.19 -13.39
N MET A 10 4.00 -10.97 -13.81
CA MET A 10 5.02 -10.16 -13.13
C MET A 10 4.51 -9.65 -11.77
N PHE A 11 3.19 -9.44 -11.64
CA PHE A 11 2.58 -9.02 -10.37
C PHE A 11 2.32 -10.18 -9.43
N THR A 12 1.95 -11.35 -9.96
CA THR A 12 1.49 -12.49 -9.15
C THR A 12 2.54 -12.94 -8.16
N GLY A 13 2.14 -13.07 -6.91
CA GLY A 13 2.98 -13.55 -5.82
C GLY A 13 2.89 -12.68 -4.58
N ALA A 14 3.84 -12.90 -3.68
CA ALA A 14 3.95 -12.17 -2.42
C ALA A 14 5.11 -11.20 -2.47
N TRP A 15 4.90 -10.00 -1.94
CA TRP A 15 5.85 -8.89 -1.95
C TRP A 15 6.03 -8.35 -0.55
N ARG A 16 7.27 -8.03 -0.19
CA ARG A 16 7.62 -7.41 1.08
C ARG A 16 7.90 -5.92 0.87
N LEU A 17 7.37 -5.08 1.75
CA LEU A 17 7.62 -3.65 1.69
C LEU A 17 9.06 -3.32 2.09
N LEU A 18 9.77 -2.60 1.23
CA LEU A 18 11.11 -2.10 1.51
C LEU A 18 11.07 -0.66 2.01
N SER A 19 10.24 0.18 1.40
CA SER A 19 10.14 1.60 1.76
C SER A 19 8.78 2.17 1.40
N CYS A 20 8.38 3.18 2.15
CA CYS A 20 7.22 4.01 1.84
C CYS A 20 7.60 5.46 2.10
N GLU A 21 7.60 6.27 1.08
CA GLU A 21 7.92 7.68 1.20
C GLU A 21 6.80 8.55 0.61
N THR A 22 6.68 9.76 1.13
CA THR A 22 5.84 10.79 0.53
C THR A 22 6.73 11.85 -0.10
N ARG A 23 6.26 12.43 -1.21
CA ARG A 23 6.91 13.53 -1.91
C ARG A 23 5.91 14.64 -2.11
N ASP A 24 6.30 15.87 -1.73
CA ASP A 24 5.49 17.05 -2.00
C ASP A 24 5.91 17.70 -3.34
N SER A 25 5.22 18.78 -3.71
CA SER A 25 5.49 19.48 -4.97
C SER A 25 6.88 20.11 -5.03
N SER A 26 7.55 20.33 -3.88
CA SER A 26 8.92 20.84 -3.82
C SER A 26 9.98 19.75 -3.88
N GLY A 27 9.56 18.47 -3.86
CA GLY A 27 10.47 17.33 -3.84
C GLY A 27 10.92 16.93 -2.43
N HIS A 28 10.36 17.52 -1.39
CA HIS A 28 10.63 17.14 -0.01
C HIS A 28 10.10 15.74 0.27
N ILE A 29 10.93 14.89 0.89
CA ILE A 29 10.61 13.48 1.15
C ILE A 29 10.42 13.28 2.66
N GLU A 30 9.34 12.59 3.03
CA GLU A 30 9.07 12.15 4.39
C GLU A 30 8.76 10.65 4.39
N PHE A 31 8.89 10.00 5.54
CA PHE A 31 8.61 8.58 5.72
C PHE A 31 7.46 8.40 6.71
N PRO A 32 6.20 8.35 6.23
CA PRO A 32 5.02 8.34 7.11
C PRO A 32 4.94 7.13 8.02
N PHE A 33 5.58 6.01 7.64
CA PHE A 33 5.62 4.78 8.45
C PHE A 33 7.04 4.48 8.96
N GLY A 34 7.93 5.49 8.98
CA GLY A 34 9.32 5.32 9.37
C GLY A 34 10.20 4.87 8.20
N GLU A 35 11.51 4.89 8.42
CA GLU A 35 12.49 4.50 7.41
C GLU A 35 12.52 2.98 7.16
N GLN A 36 12.00 2.20 8.11
CA GLN A 36 11.92 0.75 8.02
C GLN A 36 10.48 0.27 8.27
N PRO A 37 9.56 0.52 7.34
CA PRO A 37 8.18 0.08 7.48
C PRO A 37 8.09 -1.43 7.29
N GLY A 38 6.99 -2.02 7.76
CA GLY A 38 6.67 -3.40 7.48
C GLY A 38 5.45 -3.48 6.57
N GLY A 39 5.37 -4.53 5.79
CA GLY A 39 4.20 -4.73 4.96
C GLY A 39 4.32 -5.91 4.01
N GLN A 40 3.17 -6.36 3.58
CA GLN A 40 3.03 -7.46 2.64
C GLN A 40 1.96 -7.11 1.62
N LEU A 41 2.23 -7.42 0.37
CA LEU A 41 1.30 -7.24 -0.73
C LEU A 41 1.18 -8.58 -1.45
N LEU A 42 -0.05 -9.02 -1.68
CA LEU A 42 -0.33 -10.24 -2.39
C LEU A 42 -1.16 -9.94 -3.63
N TYR A 43 -0.74 -10.53 -4.74
CA TYR A 43 -1.55 -10.61 -5.96
C TYR A 43 -1.67 -12.08 -6.33
N ASP A 44 -2.90 -12.60 -6.46
CA ASP A 44 -3.07 -13.96 -6.94
C ASP A 44 -3.28 -13.99 -8.45
N GLY A 45 -3.26 -15.19 -9.04
CA GLY A 45 -3.46 -15.36 -10.47
C GLY A 45 -4.91 -15.26 -10.91
N ALA A 46 -5.85 -15.09 -9.98
CA ALA A 46 -7.29 -15.00 -10.25
C ALA A 46 -7.83 -13.56 -10.16
N GLY A 47 -6.96 -12.58 -9.96
CA GLY A 47 -7.35 -11.17 -9.92
C GLY A 47 -7.65 -10.62 -8.53
N HIS A 48 -7.24 -11.30 -7.47
CA HIS A 48 -7.41 -10.83 -6.09
C HIS A 48 -6.12 -10.24 -5.54
N MET A 49 -6.26 -9.24 -4.67
CA MET A 49 -5.13 -8.62 -4.00
C MET A 49 -5.42 -8.37 -2.54
N SER A 50 -4.36 -8.29 -1.75
CA SER A 50 -4.41 -7.96 -0.34
C SER A 50 -3.14 -7.22 0.05
N ALA A 51 -3.26 -6.12 0.79
CA ALA A 51 -2.12 -5.31 1.21
C ALA A 51 -2.24 -4.94 2.67
N GLN A 52 -1.14 -5.08 3.39
CA GLN A 52 -0.98 -4.59 4.76
C GLN A 52 0.35 -3.86 4.83
N LEU A 53 0.36 -2.68 5.43
CA LEU A 53 1.60 -1.94 5.66
C LEU A 53 1.47 -1.00 6.85
N GLY A 54 2.60 -0.71 7.48
CA GLY A 54 2.60 0.19 8.60
C GLY A 54 3.93 0.29 9.32
N LYS A 55 3.88 0.97 10.44
CA LYS A 55 5.04 1.11 11.33
C LYS A 55 5.36 -0.22 11.99
N THR A 56 6.64 -0.52 12.13
CA THR A 56 7.12 -1.72 12.83
C THR A 56 7.29 -1.50 14.34
N ASN A 57 7.17 -0.26 14.80
CA ASN A 57 7.41 0.13 16.20
C ASN A 57 6.17 0.67 16.88
N ARG A 58 4.95 0.23 16.47
CA ARG A 58 3.73 0.67 17.13
C ARG A 58 3.70 0.20 18.58
N ALA A 59 3.29 1.09 19.49
CA ALA A 59 3.16 0.77 20.91
C ALA A 59 2.06 -0.28 21.14
N ARG A 60 2.33 -1.22 22.03
CA ARG A 60 1.32 -2.19 22.47
C ARG A 60 0.35 -1.51 23.43
N PHE A 61 -0.89 -1.98 23.44
CA PHE A 61 -1.86 -1.53 24.43
C PHE A 61 -1.43 -2.00 25.83
N ALA A 62 -1.66 -1.15 26.82
CA ALA A 62 -1.36 -1.50 28.23
C ALA A 62 -2.21 -2.67 28.71
N ALA A 63 -3.49 -2.73 28.30
CA ALA A 63 -4.38 -3.85 28.61
C ALA A 63 -4.24 -4.94 27.56
N ARG A 64 -4.34 -6.21 27.98
CA ARG A 64 -4.37 -7.34 27.05
C ARG A 64 -5.67 -7.43 26.27
N ASP A 65 -6.75 -6.98 26.89
CA ASP A 65 -8.08 -6.97 26.27
C ASP A 65 -8.14 -5.83 25.26
N PRO A 66 -8.32 -6.14 23.96
CA PRO A 66 -8.35 -5.10 22.91
C PRO A 66 -9.51 -4.12 23.09
N ALA A 67 -10.57 -4.50 23.82
CA ALA A 67 -11.71 -3.62 24.11
C ALA A 67 -11.36 -2.53 25.12
N LEU A 68 -10.26 -2.67 25.86
CA LEU A 68 -9.84 -1.75 26.91
C LEU A 68 -8.73 -0.79 26.47
N GLY A 69 -8.45 -0.70 25.19
CA GLY A 69 -7.52 0.31 24.66
C GLY A 69 -8.02 1.71 24.94
N THR A 70 -7.11 2.62 25.34
CA THR A 70 -7.46 4.04 25.46
C THR A 70 -7.72 4.65 24.09
N ASP A 71 -8.40 5.78 24.03
CA ASP A 71 -8.66 6.49 22.77
C ASP A 71 -7.35 6.83 22.06
N ALA A 72 -6.33 7.28 22.80
CA ALA A 72 -5.03 7.59 22.24
C ALA A 72 -4.33 6.34 21.66
N GLU A 73 -4.36 5.22 22.38
CA GLU A 73 -3.78 3.96 21.91
C GLU A 73 -4.46 3.47 20.62
N VAL A 74 -5.78 3.53 20.56
CA VAL A 74 -6.55 3.11 19.38
C VAL A 74 -6.23 4.01 18.20
N ARG A 75 -6.17 5.33 18.40
CA ARG A 75 -5.85 6.29 17.35
C ARG A 75 -4.46 6.09 16.79
N ASP A 76 -3.47 5.92 17.65
CA ASP A 76 -2.08 5.68 17.22
C ASP A 76 -1.94 4.35 16.47
N ALA A 77 -2.62 3.31 16.95
CA ALA A 77 -2.62 2.01 16.29
C ALA A 77 -3.23 2.10 14.88
N PHE A 78 -4.36 2.79 14.75
CA PHE A 78 -5.03 3.01 13.48
C PHE A 78 -4.17 3.83 12.51
N ASN A 79 -3.61 4.93 12.98
CA ASN A 79 -2.82 5.83 12.13
C ASN A 79 -1.49 5.21 11.67
N GLY A 80 -1.01 4.22 12.39
CA GLY A 80 0.27 3.57 12.09
C GLY A 80 0.17 2.32 11.22
N TYR A 81 -1.02 1.95 10.74
CA TYR A 81 -1.21 0.71 9.99
C TYR A 81 -2.37 0.83 9.02
N ILE A 82 -2.19 0.30 7.80
CA ILE A 82 -3.21 0.27 6.76
C ILE A 82 -3.35 -1.15 6.26
N ALA A 83 -4.59 -1.60 6.12
CA ALA A 83 -4.90 -2.90 5.54
C ALA A 83 -6.11 -2.78 4.61
N TYR A 84 -6.04 -3.41 3.46
CA TYR A 84 -7.17 -3.50 2.54
C TYR A 84 -7.02 -4.70 1.61
N PHE A 85 -8.12 -5.12 1.04
CA PHE A 85 -8.15 -6.21 0.06
C PHE A 85 -9.25 -5.99 -0.95
N GLY A 86 -9.14 -6.69 -2.06
CA GLY A 86 -10.13 -6.64 -3.12
C GLY A 86 -9.66 -7.36 -4.37
N THR A 87 -10.01 -6.82 -5.51
CA THR A 87 -9.55 -7.31 -6.81
C THR A 87 -8.61 -6.28 -7.44
N TYR A 88 -7.97 -6.64 -8.54
CA TYR A 88 -7.10 -5.70 -9.24
C TYR A 88 -7.20 -5.89 -10.76
N SER A 89 -6.90 -4.83 -11.47
CA SER A 89 -6.75 -4.83 -12.91
C SER A 89 -5.51 -4.04 -13.31
N ILE A 90 -4.93 -4.38 -14.45
CA ILE A 90 -3.69 -3.77 -14.93
C ILE A 90 -3.96 -3.13 -16.30
N ASP A 91 -3.52 -1.89 -16.45
CA ASP A 91 -3.51 -1.18 -17.73
C ASP A 91 -2.06 -0.92 -18.13
N GLU A 92 -1.56 -1.69 -19.09
CA GLU A 92 -0.18 -1.56 -19.57
C GLU A 92 0.05 -0.24 -20.31
N SER A 93 -0.98 0.30 -20.96
CA SER A 93 -0.83 1.54 -21.75
C SER A 93 -0.53 2.74 -20.88
N THR A 94 -1.12 2.79 -19.69
CA THR A 94 -0.91 3.87 -18.71
C THR A 94 0.06 3.47 -17.60
N ARG A 95 0.51 2.22 -17.58
CA ARG A 95 1.31 1.62 -16.51
C ARG A 95 0.67 1.81 -15.15
N ALA A 96 -0.61 1.47 -15.07
CA ALA A 96 -1.37 1.56 -13.83
C ALA A 96 -1.89 0.18 -13.42
N VAL A 97 -1.80 -0.12 -12.14
CA VAL A 97 -2.54 -1.18 -11.49
C VAL A 97 -3.59 -0.53 -10.62
N THR A 98 -4.83 -0.96 -10.75
CA THR A 98 -5.94 -0.43 -9.97
C THR A 98 -6.40 -1.48 -8.97
N HIS A 99 -6.40 -1.10 -7.70
CA HIS A 99 -6.94 -1.92 -6.62
C HIS A 99 -8.41 -1.56 -6.41
N HIS A 100 -9.31 -2.50 -6.68
CA HIS A 100 -10.75 -2.33 -6.47
C HIS A 100 -11.06 -2.80 -5.06
N VAL A 101 -11.19 -1.86 -4.12
CA VAL A 101 -11.23 -2.19 -2.69
C VAL A 101 -12.59 -2.74 -2.27
N VAL A 102 -12.58 -3.92 -1.65
CA VAL A 102 -13.76 -4.58 -1.08
C VAL A 102 -13.85 -4.35 0.42
N GLY A 103 -12.72 -4.43 1.13
CA GLY A 103 -12.63 -4.17 2.56
C GLY A 103 -11.36 -3.42 2.91
N ALA A 104 -11.42 -2.57 3.92
CA ALA A 104 -10.29 -1.73 4.31
C ALA A 104 -10.37 -1.35 5.78
N SER A 105 -9.19 -1.11 6.40
CA SER A 105 -9.12 -0.54 7.74
C SER A 105 -9.65 0.89 7.78
N LEU A 106 -9.46 1.67 6.69
CA LEU A 106 -10.09 2.97 6.53
C LEU A 106 -11.43 2.77 5.82
N PRO A 107 -12.57 2.99 6.49
CA PRO A 107 -13.88 2.72 5.89
C PRO A 107 -14.14 3.49 4.59
N ASN A 108 -13.54 4.66 4.43
CA ASN A 108 -13.71 5.50 3.25
C ASN A 108 -13.20 4.84 1.95
N TRP A 109 -12.31 3.85 2.06
CA TRP A 109 -11.78 3.17 0.88
C TRP A 109 -12.64 2.03 0.38
N VAL A 110 -13.61 1.57 1.17
CA VAL A 110 -14.50 0.48 0.76
C VAL A 110 -15.33 0.91 -0.45
N GLY A 111 -15.23 0.14 -1.53
CA GLY A 111 -15.97 0.39 -2.77
C GLY A 111 -15.35 1.41 -3.71
N ILE A 112 -14.10 1.86 -3.43
CA ILE A 112 -13.41 2.79 -4.33
C ILE A 112 -12.25 2.09 -5.04
N ASP A 113 -11.75 2.74 -6.08
CA ASP A 113 -10.61 2.29 -6.85
C ASP A 113 -9.36 3.09 -6.45
N LEU A 114 -8.32 2.38 -6.07
CA LEU A 114 -7.02 2.97 -5.76
C LEU A 114 -6.08 2.74 -6.95
N VAL A 115 -5.86 3.78 -7.73
CA VAL A 115 -4.95 3.71 -8.88
C VAL A 115 -3.52 3.84 -8.41
N ARG A 116 -2.65 2.93 -8.87
CA ARG A 116 -1.22 2.95 -8.58
C ARG A 116 -0.44 2.91 -9.89
N LEU A 117 0.47 3.85 -10.06
CA LEU A 117 1.38 3.85 -11.19
C LEU A 117 2.52 2.89 -10.86
N TYR A 118 2.77 1.91 -11.73
CA TYR A 118 3.75 0.87 -11.45
C TYR A 118 4.98 0.98 -12.33
N ALA A 119 6.10 0.50 -11.79
CA ALA A 119 7.32 0.24 -12.55
C ALA A 119 8.05 -0.94 -11.91
N PHE A 120 8.70 -1.76 -12.74
CA PHE A 120 9.61 -2.80 -12.27
C PHE A 120 11.04 -2.37 -12.55
N ASP A 121 11.92 -2.50 -11.57
CA ASP A 121 13.34 -2.19 -11.78
C ASP A 121 14.10 -3.40 -12.33
N GLU A 122 15.40 -3.22 -12.57
CA GLU A 122 16.26 -4.27 -13.13
C GLU A 122 16.37 -5.50 -12.21
N SER A 123 16.17 -5.30 -10.90
CA SER A 123 16.17 -6.40 -9.92
C SER A 123 14.82 -7.08 -9.78
N GLY A 124 13.80 -6.63 -10.51
CA GLY A 124 12.44 -7.15 -10.41
C GLY A 124 11.65 -6.59 -9.26
N ARG A 125 12.13 -5.54 -8.58
CA ARG A 125 11.36 -4.87 -7.54
C ARG A 125 10.20 -4.10 -8.15
N LEU A 126 9.10 -4.05 -7.42
CA LEU A 126 7.88 -3.35 -7.85
C LEU A 126 7.80 -2.00 -7.13
N ARG A 127 7.78 -0.93 -7.92
CA ARG A 127 7.53 0.42 -7.44
C ARG A 127 6.07 0.76 -7.72
N LEU A 128 5.35 1.16 -6.68
CA LEU A 128 3.98 1.66 -6.78
C LEU A 128 3.92 3.10 -6.30
N ALA A 129 3.40 3.99 -7.12
CA ALA A 129 3.25 5.40 -6.77
C ALA A 129 1.79 5.81 -6.90
N THR A 130 1.32 6.66 -5.99
CA THR A 130 -0.01 7.26 -6.13
C THR A 130 0.07 8.46 -7.07
N PRO A 131 -1.03 8.79 -7.79
CA PRO A 131 -1.20 10.15 -8.27
C PRO A 131 -1.18 11.12 -7.08
N PRO A 132 -0.94 12.41 -7.30
CA PRO A 132 -1.00 13.39 -6.21
C PRO A 132 -2.34 13.33 -5.47
N ILE A 133 -2.27 13.24 -4.14
CA ILE A 133 -3.46 13.21 -3.27
C ILE A 133 -3.35 14.28 -2.19
N GLU A 134 -4.49 14.79 -1.75
CA GLU A 134 -4.53 15.78 -0.67
C GLU A 134 -4.49 15.11 0.69
N VAL A 135 -3.48 15.44 1.50
CA VAL A 135 -3.31 14.95 2.87
C VAL A 135 -2.90 16.10 3.77
N GLY A 136 -3.71 16.40 4.77
CA GLY A 136 -3.43 17.49 5.70
C GLY A 136 -3.28 18.85 5.04
N GLY A 137 -4.03 19.10 3.96
CA GLY A 137 -3.97 20.36 3.20
C GLY A 137 -2.78 20.48 2.27
N ARG A 138 -2.01 19.40 2.07
CA ARG A 138 -0.86 19.35 1.15
C ARG A 138 -1.09 18.34 0.05
N SER A 139 -0.54 18.59 -1.13
CA SER A 139 -0.53 17.62 -2.23
C SER A 139 0.69 16.73 -2.10
N LEU A 140 0.46 15.44 -1.92
CA LEU A 140 1.52 14.45 -1.71
C LEU A 140 1.38 13.29 -2.69
N GLU A 141 2.53 12.76 -3.13
CA GLU A 141 2.62 11.46 -3.80
C GLU A 141 3.20 10.46 -2.81
N TYR A 142 2.60 9.28 -2.73
CA TYR A 142 3.16 8.15 -1.97
C TYR A 142 3.90 7.25 -2.94
N VAL A 143 5.12 6.87 -2.58
CA VAL A 143 5.95 5.96 -3.38
C VAL A 143 6.34 4.78 -2.50
N LEU A 144 5.93 3.59 -2.91
CA LEU A 144 6.19 2.34 -2.20
C LEU A 144 7.07 1.46 -3.05
N LEU A 145 8.08 0.87 -2.43
CA LEU A 145 8.98 -0.08 -3.08
C LEU A 145 8.81 -1.45 -2.44
N TRP A 146 8.56 -2.45 -3.28
CA TRP A 146 8.28 -3.82 -2.88
C TRP A 146 9.30 -4.78 -3.48
N GLU A 147 9.68 -5.77 -2.72
CA GLU A 147 10.58 -6.84 -3.13
C GLU A 147 9.83 -8.16 -3.10
N ARG A 148 10.03 -8.98 -4.13
CA ARG A 148 9.39 -10.31 -4.17
C ARG A 148 9.91 -11.21 -3.04
N MET A 149 9.00 -11.89 -2.38
CA MET A 149 9.31 -12.84 -1.32
C MET A 149 9.64 -14.22 -1.89
#